data_34d7457555892681f97f8880a8f6463c
#
_entry.id   34d7457555892681f97f8880a8f6463c
#
_cell.length_a   1.000
_cell.length_b   1.000
_cell.length_c   1.000
_cell.angle_alpha   90.00
_cell.angle_beta   90.00
_cell.angle_gamma   90.00
#
_symmetry.space_group_name_H-M   'P 1'
#
loop_
_entity.id
_entity.type
_entity.pdbx_description
1 polymer ?
#
loop_
_entity_poly.entity_id
_entity_poly.type
_entity_poly.pdbx_seq_one_letter_code
_entity_poly.pdbx_strand_id
1 'polypeptide(L)'
;MMLRIQRERMAQSASLDDAAYFRDFGLDARRLKLAAPSVLVMHPGPMNRGVEIASDVADGPRSVIREQVNNGVAVRMAVLASIAATLTRHRRPL
;
A
#
# COMPACT_ATOMS: atom_id res chain seq x y z
N MET A 1 -2.95 -1.94 7.02
CA MET A 1 -2.49 -1.65 5.65
C MET A 1 -2.81 -2.84 4.76
N MET A 2 -3.48 -2.59 3.63
CA MET A 2 -3.78 -3.60 2.61
C MET A 2 -2.64 -3.70 1.61
N LEU A 3 -2.50 -4.86 0.97
CA LEU A 3 -1.49 -5.10 -0.06
C LEU A 3 -2.15 -5.75 -1.27
N ARG A 4 -1.70 -5.38 -2.47
CA ARG A 4 -2.23 -5.97 -3.70
C ARG A 4 -1.65 -7.36 -3.95
N ILE A 5 -2.42 -8.18 -4.65
CA ILE A 5 -1.92 -9.43 -5.22
C ILE A 5 -1.06 -9.08 -6.44
N GLN A 6 0.17 -9.56 -6.46
CA GLN A 6 1.08 -9.38 -7.61
C GLN A 6 0.97 -10.58 -8.54
N ARG A 7 -0.01 -10.54 -9.45
CA ARG A 7 -0.26 -11.64 -10.40
C ARG A 7 0.92 -11.91 -11.31
N GLU A 8 1.67 -10.88 -11.67
CA GLU A 8 2.87 -10.97 -12.49
C GLU A 8 3.99 -11.82 -11.86
N ARG A 9 3.92 -12.04 -10.54
CA ARG A 9 4.86 -12.88 -9.79
C ARG A 9 4.31 -14.27 -9.47
N MET A 10 3.07 -14.53 -9.84
CA MET A 10 2.46 -15.85 -9.60
C MET A 10 2.80 -16.80 -10.73
N ALA A 11 3.03 -18.08 -10.39
CA ALA A 11 3.18 -19.13 -11.39
C ALA A 11 1.90 -19.22 -12.24
N GLN A 12 2.04 -19.49 -13.53
CA GLN A 12 0.92 -19.60 -14.49
C GLN A 12 -0.17 -20.60 -14.08
N SER A 13 0.14 -21.54 -13.18
CA SER A 13 -0.80 -22.52 -12.64
C SER A 13 -1.69 -21.99 -11.50
N ALA A 14 -1.42 -20.82 -10.97
CA ALA A 14 -2.20 -20.24 -9.87
C ALA A 14 -3.25 -19.29 -10.44
N SER A 15 -4.42 -19.82 -10.84
CA SER A 15 -5.56 -18.98 -11.17
C SER A 15 -6.25 -18.55 -9.87
N LEU A 16 -6.20 -17.23 -9.56
CA LEU A 16 -6.99 -16.63 -8.50
C LEU A 16 -8.29 -16.08 -9.11
N ASP A 17 -9.42 -16.54 -8.56
CA ASP A 17 -10.70 -15.90 -8.80
C ASP A 17 -10.79 -14.64 -7.92
N ASP A 18 -10.88 -13.48 -8.56
CA ASP A 18 -10.97 -12.18 -7.87
C ASP A 18 -12.18 -12.09 -6.96
N ALA A 19 -13.33 -12.57 -7.41
CA ALA A 19 -14.55 -12.55 -6.62
C ALA A 19 -14.44 -13.42 -5.37
N ALA A 20 -13.85 -14.60 -5.49
CA ALA A 20 -13.62 -15.49 -4.36
C ALA A 20 -12.61 -14.90 -3.38
N TYR A 21 -11.53 -14.32 -3.87
CA TYR A 21 -10.53 -13.66 -3.04
C TYR A 21 -11.13 -12.47 -2.29
N PHE A 22 -11.89 -11.61 -2.96
CA PHE A 22 -12.56 -10.48 -2.33
C PHE A 22 -13.54 -10.93 -1.25
N ARG A 23 -14.33 -11.96 -1.54
CA ARG A 23 -15.28 -12.52 -0.59
C ARG A 23 -14.59 -13.00 0.68
N ASP A 24 -13.46 -13.67 0.54
CA ASP A 24 -12.78 -14.33 1.67
C ASP A 24 -11.80 -13.42 2.40
N PHE A 25 -11.11 -12.52 1.70
CA PHE A 25 -10.00 -11.71 2.22
C PHE A 25 -10.11 -10.21 1.96
N GLY A 26 -10.99 -9.74 1.08
CA GLY A 26 -11.11 -8.35 0.72
C GLY A 26 -11.59 -7.47 1.88
N LEU A 27 -11.09 -6.25 1.95
CA LEU A 27 -11.55 -5.26 2.92
C LEU A 27 -12.74 -4.50 2.34
N ASP A 28 -13.90 -4.79 2.86
CA ASP A 28 -15.17 -4.11 2.57
C ASP A 28 -15.65 -3.28 3.79
N ALA A 29 -16.73 -2.54 3.59
CA ALA A 29 -17.30 -1.71 4.65
C ALA A 29 -17.74 -2.53 5.89
N ARG A 30 -18.20 -3.76 5.68
CA ARG A 30 -18.63 -4.66 6.76
C ARG A 30 -17.43 -5.06 7.63
N ARG A 31 -16.31 -5.46 7.02
CA ARG A 31 -15.09 -5.81 7.73
C ARG A 31 -14.43 -4.61 8.39
N LEU A 32 -14.49 -3.46 7.73
CA LEU A 32 -13.96 -2.22 8.31
C LEU A 32 -14.64 -1.83 9.62
N LYS A 33 -15.92 -2.15 9.79
CA LYS A 33 -16.67 -1.91 11.04
C LYS A 33 -16.15 -2.73 12.22
N LEU A 34 -15.46 -3.83 11.97
CA LEU A 34 -14.87 -4.66 13.03
C LEU A 34 -13.58 -4.06 13.60
N ALA A 35 -12.98 -3.12 12.92
CA ALA A 35 -11.79 -2.42 13.39
C ALA A 35 -12.16 -1.26 14.32
N ALA A 36 -11.15 -0.73 15.03
CA ALA A 36 -11.33 0.43 15.89
C ALA A 36 -11.95 1.62 15.11
N PRO A 37 -12.79 2.45 15.75
CA PRO A 37 -13.44 3.58 15.06
C PRO A 37 -12.45 4.58 14.45
N SER A 38 -11.26 4.70 15.02
CA SER A 38 -10.18 5.61 14.56
C SER A 38 -9.19 4.95 13.59
N VAL A 39 -9.46 3.73 13.10
CA VAL A 39 -8.55 3.03 12.21
C VAL A 39 -8.31 3.80 10.91
N LEU A 40 -7.08 3.85 10.48
CA LEU A 40 -6.70 4.41 9.18
C LEU A 40 -6.52 3.26 8.17
N VAL A 41 -7.06 3.45 6.98
CA VAL A 41 -6.90 2.52 5.87
C VAL A 41 -5.75 2.99 5.00
N MET A 42 -4.77 2.12 4.82
CA MET A 42 -3.54 2.37 4.08
C MET A 42 -3.33 1.32 2.99
N HIS A 43 -2.67 1.72 1.91
CA HIS A 43 -2.25 0.85 0.82
C HIS A 43 -1.09 1.52 0.08
N PRO A 44 0.00 0.81 -0.22
CA PRO A 44 1.16 1.44 -0.86
C PRO A 44 0.91 1.84 -2.32
N GLY A 45 -0.20 1.39 -2.93
CA GLY A 45 -0.48 1.56 -4.35
C GLY A 45 0.48 0.79 -5.27
N PRO A 46 0.08 0.53 -6.52
CA PRO A 46 -1.30 0.62 -7.01
C PRO A 46 -2.22 -0.42 -6.36
N MET A 47 -3.52 -0.16 -6.28
CA MET A 47 -4.50 -1.08 -5.70
C MET A 47 -5.34 -1.76 -6.77
N ASN A 48 -5.83 -2.97 -6.47
CA ASN A 48 -6.82 -3.68 -7.29
C ASN A 48 -8.19 -3.56 -6.61
N ARG A 49 -8.98 -2.60 -7.06
CA ARG A 49 -10.34 -2.37 -6.53
C ARG A 49 -11.22 -3.59 -6.76
N GLY A 50 -11.94 -4.03 -5.73
CA GLY A 50 -12.78 -5.22 -5.79
C GLY A 50 -12.00 -6.53 -5.69
N VAL A 51 -10.74 -6.50 -5.35
CA VAL A 51 -9.89 -7.68 -5.08
C VAL A 51 -9.42 -7.67 -3.63
N GLU A 52 -8.44 -6.86 -3.27
CA GLU A 52 -8.03 -6.74 -1.86
C GLU A 52 -8.80 -5.67 -1.09
N ILE A 53 -9.40 -4.68 -1.77
CA ILE A 53 -10.09 -3.56 -1.14
C ILE A 53 -11.29 -3.11 -1.99
N ALA A 54 -12.40 -2.82 -1.33
CA ALA A 54 -13.57 -2.23 -1.98
C ALA A 54 -13.34 -0.74 -2.26
N SER A 55 -13.92 -0.23 -3.35
CA SER A 55 -13.78 1.18 -3.76
C SER A 55 -14.31 2.16 -2.71
N ASP A 56 -15.43 1.86 -2.07
CA ASP A 56 -16.02 2.71 -1.03
C ASP A 56 -15.14 2.80 0.22
N VAL A 57 -14.35 1.78 0.51
CA VAL A 57 -13.35 1.81 1.59
C VAL A 57 -12.10 2.57 1.16
N ALA A 58 -11.61 2.31 -0.05
CA ALA A 58 -10.41 2.96 -0.59
C ALA A 58 -10.57 4.48 -0.72
N ASP A 59 -11.76 4.93 -1.06
CA ASP A 59 -12.10 6.35 -1.25
C ASP A 59 -12.88 6.93 -0.06
N GLY A 60 -13.06 6.15 0.99
CA GLY A 60 -13.84 6.51 2.16
C GLY A 60 -13.11 7.42 3.15
N PRO A 61 -13.82 7.88 4.20
CA PRO A 61 -13.30 8.89 5.15
C PRO A 61 -12.15 8.39 6.03
N ARG A 62 -11.95 7.09 6.13
CA ARG A 62 -10.83 6.50 6.89
C ARG A 62 -9.60 6.22 6.02
N SER A 63 -9.69 6.39 4.71
CA SER A 63 -8.59 6.16 3.78
C SER A 63 -7.61 7.33 3.80
N VAL A 64 -6.34 7.00 3.97
CA VAL A 64 -5.21 7.93 3.82
C VAL A 64 -4.27 7.48 2.70
N ILE A 65 -4.80 6.69 1.76
CA ILE A 65 -4.01 6.06 0.70
C ILE A 65 -3.37 7.11 -0.20
N ARG A 66 -4.11 8.15 -0.59
CA ARG A 66 -3.60 9.22 -1.45
C ARG A 66 -2.48 9.99 -0.76
N GLU A 67 -2.68 10.39 0.47
CA GLU A 67 -1.68 11.08 1.28
C GLU A 67 -0.44 10.23 1.48
N GLN A 68 -0.62 8.94 1.75
CA GLN A 68 0.49 7.98 1.88
C GLN A 68 1.33 7.90 0.62
N VAL A 69 0.71 7.79 -0.55
CA VAL A 69 1.42 7.71 -1.84
C VAL A 69 2.17 9.00 -2.11
N ASN A 70 1.56 10.15 -1.90
CA ASN A 70 2.19 11.45 -2.08
C ASN A 70 3.35 11.67 -1.12
N ASN A 71 3.15 11.38 0.15
CA ASN A 71 4.19 11.52 1.19
C ASN A 71 5.34 10.55 0.96
N GLY A 72 5.08 9.39 0.38
CA GLY A 72 6.10 8.41 0.06
C GLY A 72 7.18 8.92 -0.88
N VAL A 73 6.84 9.78 -1.82
CA VAL A 73 7.80 10.44 -2.72
C VAL A 73 8.74 11.33 -1.91
N ALA A 74 8.19 12.23 -1.08
CA ALA A 74 8.97 13.16 -0.27
C ALA A 74 9.87 12.43 0.74
N VAL A 75 9.37 11.38 1.39
CA VAL A 75 10.15 10.59 2.35
C VAL A 75 11.30 9.87 1.66
N ARG A 76 11.09 9.25 0.49
CA ARG A 76 12.17 8.60 -0.27
C ARG A 76 13.22 9.60 -0.72
N MET A 77 12.82 10.78 -1.16
CA MET A 77 13.77 11.86 -1.51
C MET A 77 14.62 12.26 -0.31
N ALA A 78 14.02 12.45 0.85
CA ALA A 78 14.72 12.81 2.09
C ALA A 78 15.71 11.72 2.52
N VAL A 79 15.32 10.45 2.46
CA VAL A 79 16.19 9.30 2.78
C VAL A 79 17.40 9.26 1.84
N LEU A 80 17.19 9.36 0.53
CA LEU A 80 18.25 9.35 -0.45
C LEU A 80 19.21 10.52 -0.29
N ALA A 81 18.70 11.72 -0.04
CA ALA A 81 19.53 12.91 0.22
C ALA A 81 20.37 12.75 1.49
N SER A 82 19.79 12.18 2.55
CA SER A 82 20.51 11.92 3.80
C SER A 82 21.66 10.91 3.62
N ILE A 83 21.39 9.83 2.90
CA ILE A 83 22.42 8.81 2.60
C ILE A 83 23.55 9.42 1.74
N ALA A 84 23.20 10.17 0.70
CA ALA A 84 24.19 10.82 -0.17
C ALA A 84 25.09 11.79 0.61
N ALA A 85 24.53 12.59 1.50
CA ALA A 85 25.30 13.50 2.35
C ALA A 85 26.26 12.74 3.28
N THR A 86 25.85 11.58 3.80
CA THR A 86 26.69 10.73 4.65
C THR A 86 27.85 10.17 3.85
N LEU A 87 27.61 9.66 2.64
CA LEU A 87 28.67 9.13 1.76
C LEU A 87 29.68 10.20 1.37
N THR A 88 29.24 11.42 1.11
CA THR A 88 30.14 12.54 0.77
C THR A 88 31.07 12.91 1.94
N ARG A 89 30.57 12.86 3.19
CA ARG A 89 31.38 13.13 4.39
C ARG A 89 32.47 12.06 4.62
N HIS A 90 32.24 10.82 4.22
CA HIS A 90 33.19 9.73 4.42
C HIS A 90 34.22 9.62 3.28
N ARG A 91 34.03 10.31 2.16
CA ARG A 91 35.02 10.48 1.13
C ARG A 91 36.01 11.56 1.57
N ARG A 92 36.89 11.25 2.53
CA ARG A 92 38.11 12.06 2.73
C ARG A 92 39.00 11.88 1.48
N PRO A 93 39.49 12.95 0.90
CA PRO A 93 40.56 12.82 -0.12
C PRO A 93 41.78 12.12 0.53
N LEU A 94 42.30 11.17 -0.18
CA LEU A 94 43.60 10.55 0.14
C LEU A 94 44.69 11.62 0.13
#